data_19f774100eb31bbcbf0298273c148438
#
_entry.id   19f774100eb31bbcbf0298273c148438
#
_cell.length_a   1.000
_cell.length_b   1.000
_cell.length_c   1.000
_cell.angle_alpha   90.00
_cell.angle_beta   90.00
_cell.angle_gamma   90.00
#
_symmetry.space_group_name_H-M   'P 1'
#
loop_
_entity.id
_entity.type
_entity.pdbx_description
1 polymer ?
#
loop_
_entity_poly.entity_id
_entity_poly.type
_entity_poly.pdbx_seq_one_letter_code
_entity_poly.pdbx_strand_id
1 'polypeptide(L)'
;MIKGIHHISIRCATAEEERNVRRFYGEVLGLPVKREWAGGIFFDTGAGQIEVFLNRENIKGPGAVQHIALATDDVDEIIERVKESGFKVTLEPRDGEMPTDPVLRMRVAFCEGPVGETIEFFCEK
;
A
#
# COMPACT_ATOMS: atom_id res chain seq x y z
N MET A 1 -8.48 11.71 -22.41
CA MET A 1 -9.40 11.39 -21.30
C MET A 1 -8.65 10.68 -20.18
N ILE A 2 -8.84 11.11 -18.95
CA ILE A 2 -8.25 10.48 -17.77
C ILE A 2 -8.98 9.16 -17.52
N LYS A 3 -8.22 8.07 -17.25
CA LYS A 3 -8.77 6.71 -17.04
C LYS A 3 -8.65 6.21 -15.58
N GLY A 4 -8.17 7.05 -14.68
CA GLY A 4 -7.94 6.71 -13.28
C GLY A 4 -6.49 6.90 -12.86
N ILE A 5 -6.12 6.42 -11.69
CA ILE A 5 -4.74 6.47 -11.18
C ILE A 5 -3.92 5.36 -11.87
N HIS A 6 -2.84 5.75 -12.57
CA HIS A 6 -1.94 4.78 -13.22
C HIS A 6 -1.05 4.08 -12.20
N HIS A 7 -0.40 4.85 -11.35
CA HIS A 7 0.46 4.32 -10.29
C HIS A 7 0.64 5.33 -9.16
N ILE A 8 1.09 4.82 -8.04
CA ILE A 8 1.58 5.60 -6.90
C ILE A 8 3.04 5.23 -6.72
N SER A 9 3.90 6.25 -6.58
CA SER A 9 5.34 6.08 -6.44
C SER A 9 5.78 6.20 -5.00
N ILE A 10 6.59 5.24 -4.56
CA ILE A 10 7.31 5.29 -3.29
C ILE A 10 8.80 5.08 -3.54
N ARG A 11 9.63 5.37 -2.54
CA ARG A 11 11.09 5.21 -2.64
C ARG A 11 11.62 4.37 -1.50
N CYS A 12 12.59 3.51 -1.78
CA CYS A 12 13.40 2.88 -0.76
C CYS A 12 14.85 3.37 -0.80
N ALA A 13 15.42 3.57 0.39
CA ALA A 13 16.74 4.16 0.56
C ALA A 13 17.84 3.11 0.78
N THR A 14 17.50 1.91 1.24
CA THR A 14 18.45 0.88 1.65
C THR A 14 18.14 -0.48 1.01
N ALA A 15 19.15 -1.37 0.99
CA ALA A 15 18.96 -2.75 0.56
C ALA A 15 17.99 -3.52 1.47
N GLU A 16 17.96 -3.21 2.76
CA GLU A 16 16.98 -3.78 3.70
C GLU A 16 15.56 -3.34 3.37
N GLU A 17 15.34 -2.06 3.10
CA GLU A 17 14.05 -1.54 2.66
C GLU A 17 13.61 -2.20 1.35
N GLU A 18 14.51 -2.42 0.40
CA GLU A 18 14.19 -3.15 -0.84
C GLU A 18 13.71 -4.58 -0.56
N ARG A 19 14.40 -5.33 0.32
CA ARG A 19 13.95 -6.66 0.72
C ARG A 19 12.56 -6.62 1.36
N ASN A 20 12.32 -5.66 2.24
CA ASN A 20 11.04 -5.48 2.92
C ASN A 20 9.93 -5.07 1.96
N VAL A 21 10.21 -4.25 0.95
CA VAL A 21 9.28 -3.90 -0.13
C VAL A 21 8.86 -5.14 -0.91
N ARG A 22 9.83 -5.95 -1.33
CA ARG A 22 9.54 -7.19 -2.07
C ARG A 22 8.72 -8.17 -1.24
N ARG A 23 9.03 -8.28 0.05
CA ARG A 23 8.27 -9.14 0.96
C ARG A 23 6.85 -8.60 1.18
N PHE A 24 6.71 -7.33 1.50
CA PHE A 24 5.41 -6.75 1.80
C PHE A 24 4.47 -6.76 0.59
N TYR A 25 4.84 -6.11 -0.49
CA TYR A 25 3.97 -6.00 -1.67
C TYR A 25 3.87 -7.32 -2.45
N GLY A 26 4.98 -8.02 -2.62
CA GLY A 26 5.02 -9.25 -3.42
C GLY A 26 4.48 -10.48 -2.69
N GLU A 27 4.92 -10.71 -1.45
CA GLU A 27 4.57 -11.94 -0.71
C GLU A 27 3.35 -11.75 0.20
N VAL A 28 3.36 -10.73 1.07
CA VAL A 28 2.28 -10.51 2.03
C VAL A 28 0.98 -10.10 1.33
N LEU A 29 1.04 -9.10 0.45
CA LEU A 29 -0.13 -8.65 -0.31
C LEU A 29 -0.39 -9.47 -1.57
N GLY A 30 0.58 -10.29 -2.00
CA GLY A 30 0.43 -11.15 -3.17
C GLY A 30 0.35 -10.40 -4.50
N LEU A 31 0.90 -9.19 -4.59
CA LEU A 31 0.89 -8.42 -5.84
C LEU A 31 1.97 -8.95 -6.80
N PRO A 32 1.61 -9.32 -8.04
CA PRO A 32 2.61 -9.74 -9.01
C PRO A 32 3.48 -8.55 -9.45
N VAL A 33 4.75 -8.83 -9.73
CA VAL A 33 5.64 -7.87 -10.38
C VAL A 33 5.22 -7.74 -11.85
N LYS A 34 4.79 -6.54 -12.24
CA LYS A 34 4.39 -6.26 -13.62
C LYS A 34 5.59 -5.99 -14.51
N ARG A 35 6.56 -5.26 -13.98
CA ARG A 35 7.83 -4.95 -14.64
C ARG A 35 8.88 -4.56 -13.62
N GLU A 36 10.13 -4.71 -13.99
CA GLU A 36 11.28 -4.43 -13.15
C GLU A 36 12.43 -3.91 -14.00
N TRP A 37 13.21 -2.97 -13.44
CA TRP A 37 14.46 -2.48 -14.03
C TRP A 37 15.46 -2.19 -12.90
N ALA A 38 16.69 -1.80 -13.26
CA ALA A 38 17.72 -1.53 -12.26
C ALA A 38 17.33 -0.45 -11.25
N GLY A 39 16.49 0.50 -11.66
CA GLY A 39 16.05 1.64 -10.82
C GLY A 39 14.74 1.44 -10.10
N GLY A 40 14.01 0.32 -10.29
CA GLY A 40 12.74 0.16 -9.64
C GLY A 40 11.92 -1.06 -10.01
N ILE A 41 10.75 -1.15 -9.39
CA ILE A 41 9.80 -2.26 -9.53
C ILE A 41 8.39 -1.68 -9.66
N PHE A 42 7.57 -2.27 -10.53
CA PHE A 42 6.13 -2.07 -10.53
C PHE A 42 5.41 -3.31 -10.05
N PHE A 43 4.63 -3.19 -9.00
CA PHE A 43 3.68 -4.20 -8.55
C PHE A 43 2.29 -3.90 -9.13
N ASP A 44 1.61 -4.93 -9.62
CA ASP A 44 0.27 -4.80 -10.22
C ASP A 44 -0.82 -5.00 -9.17
N THR A 45 -1.68 -3.99 -8.98
CA THR A 45 -2.83 -4.09 -8.07
C THR A 45 -4.10 -4.61 -8.79
N GLY A 46 -4.02 -4.83 -10.10
CA GLY A 46 -5.17 -5.20 -10.93
C GLY A 46 -5.92 -4.00 -11.52
N ALA A 47 -5.90 -2.86 -10.85
CA ALA A 47 -6.56 -1.61 -11.30
C ALA A 47 -5.62 -0.40 -11.26
N GLY A 48 -4.35 -0.63 -11.11
CA GLY A 48 -3.28 0.36 -11.04
C GLY A 48 -2.00 -0.31 -10.60
N GLN A 49 -0.99 0.46 -10.23
CA GLN A 49 0.32 -0.07 -9.91
C GLN A 49 0.92 0.65 -8.70
N ILE A 50 1.75 -0.06 -7.95
CA ILE A 50 2.68 0.54 -6.99
C ILE A 50 4.06 0.54 -7.63
N GLU A 51 4.60 1.73 -7.87
CA GLU A 51 5.96 1.92 -8.35
C GLU A 51 6.91 2.14 -7.18
N VAL A 52 7.99 1.41 -7.13
CA VAL A 52 9.02 1.53 -6.10
C VAL A 52 10.35 1.89 -6.75
N PHE A 53 10.85 3.09 -6.46
CA PHE A 53 12.19 3.48 -6.86
C PHE A 53 13.25 2.91 -5.91
N LEU A 54 14.25 2.27 -6.48
CA LEU A 54 15.41 1.69 -5.77
C LEU A 54 16.63 2.60 -5.85
N ASN A 55 16.43 3.90 -5.82
CA ASN A 55 17.49 4.89 -6.05
C ASN A 55 18.37 5.16 -4.80
N ARG A 56 18.01 4.59 -3.68
CA ARG A 56 18.78 4.69 -2.42
C ARG A 56 18.95 6.11 -1.89
N GLU A 57 18.14 7.03 -2.34
CA GLU A 57 18.09 8.36 -1.76
C GLU A 57 17.27 8.36 -0.47
N ASN A 58 17.83 8.92 0.59
CA ASN A 58 17.16 8.98 1.89
C ASN A 58 16.14 10.11 1.92
N ILE A 59 15.06 9.96 1.15
CA ILE A 59 13.92 10.88 1.18
C ILE A 59 12.83 10.17 1.97
N LYS A 60 12.77 10.47 3.25
CA LYS A 60 11.73 9.99 4.16
C LYS A 60 10.92 11.19 4.66
N GLY A 61 9.64 11.00 4.72
CA GLY A 61 8.73 11.95 5.33
C GLY A 61 7.40 12.02 4.59
N PRO A 62 6.36 12.49 5.28
CA PRO A 62 5.10 12.74 4.63
C PRO A 62 5.30 13.90 3.66
N GLY A 63 5.13 13.64 2.37
CA GLY A 63 4.92 14.66 1.38
C GLY A 63 3.45 15.09 1.34
N ALA A 64 2.99 15.61 0.20
CA ALA A 64 1.58 15.92 -0.02
C ALA A 64 0.69 14.66 -0.03
N VAL A 65 1.25 13.48 -0.31
CA VAL A 65 0.54 12.20 -0.26
C VAL A 65 0.56 11.68 1.18
N GLN A 66 -0.62 11.57 1.80
CA GLN A 66 -0.77 11.14 3.19
C GLN A 66 -0.79 9.62 3.35
N HIS A 67 -1.42 8.91 2.44
CA HIS A 67 -1.51 7.45 2.44
C HIS A 67 -1.84 6.90 1.05
N ILE A 68 -1.67 5.60 0.92
CA ILE A 68 -2.09 4.83 -0.24
C ILE A 68 -3.25 3.95 0.22
N ALA A 69 -4.42 4.08 -0.40
CA ALA A 69 -5.55 3.21 -0.13
C ALA A 69 -5.59 2.09 -1.17
N LEU A 70 -5.58 0.85 -0.70
CA LEU A 70 -5.69 -0.36 -1.50
C LEU A 70 -7.07 -0.98 -1.28
N ALA A 71 -7.83 -1.13 -2.35
CA ALA A 71 -9.14 -1.78 -2.31
C ALA A 71 -8.97 -3.29 -2.06
N THR A 72 -9.81 -3.84 -1.18
CA THR A 72 -9.83 -5.27 -0.87
C THR A 72 -11.24 -5.72 -0.53
N ASP A 73 -11.53 -6.99 -0.73
CA ASP A 73 -12.80 -7.60 -0.32
C ASP A 73 -12.78 -8.02 1.15
N ASP A 74 -11.59 -8.22 1.73
CA ASP A 74 -11.42 -8.69 3.10
C ASP A 74 -10.29 -7.96 3.82
N VAL A 75 -10.66 -6.92 4.56
CA VAL A 75 -9.73 -6.09 5.34
C VAL A 75 -9.14 -6.90 6.51
N ASP A 76 -9.94 -7.75 7.13
CA ASP A 76 -9.52 -8.52 8.30
C ASP A 76 -8.46 -9.56 7.91
N GLU A 77 -8.67 -10.30 6.84
CA GLU A 77 -7.68 -11.27 6.35
C GLU A 77 -6.34 -10.62 6.03
N ILE A 78 -6.36 -9.47 5.33
CA ILE A 78 -5.12 -8.77 4.99
C ILE A 78 -4.39 -8.30 6.25
N ILE A 79 -5.09 -7.76 7.24
CA ILE A 79 -4.48 -7.29 8.48
C ILE A 79 -3.86 -8.45 9.27
N GLU A 80 -4.49 -9.61 9.31
CA GLU A 80 -3.87 -10.79 9.96
C GLU A 80 -2.57 -11.19 9.24
N ARG A 81 -2.55 -11.21 7.92
CA ARG A 81 -1.33 -11.46 7.13
C ARG A 81 -0.23 -10.43 7.40
N VAL A 82 -0.59 -9.16 7.51
CA VAL A 82 0.34 -8.07 7.85
C VAL A 82 0.97 -8.30 9.23
N LYS A 83 0.14 -8.62 10.24
CA LYS A 83 0.60 -8.92 11.60
C LYS A 83 1.53 -10.14 11.64
N GLU A 84 1.12 -11.25 11.04
CA GLU A 84 1.90 -12.49 10.98
C GLU A 84 3.26 -12.29 10.30
N SER A 85 3.33 -11.33 9.38
CA SER A 85 4.57 -10.98 8.67
C SER A 85 5.44 -9.96 9.41
N GLY A 86 5.01 -9.49 10.59
CA GLY A 86 5.77 -8.60 11.47
C GLY A 86 5.73 -7.13 11.09
N PHE A 87 4.79 -6.70 10.23
CA PHE A 87 4.58 -5.28 9.95
C PHE A 87 3.62 -4.65 10.96
N LYS A 88 3.79 -3.35 11.18
CA LYS A 88 3.06 -2.62 12.21
C LYS A 88 1.67 -2.22 11.73
N VAL A 89 0.64 -2.74 12.38
CA VAL A 89 -0.73 -2.26 12.22
C VAL A 89 -0.91 -1.00 13.06
N THR A 90 -1.36 0.08 12.44
CA THR A 90 -1.58 1.38 13.10
C THR A 90 -3.04 1.67 13.40
N LEU A 91 -3.95 1.00 12.68
CA LEU A 91 -5.38 1.00 12.96
C LEU A 91 -5.94 -0.40 12.68
N GLU A 92 -6.49 -1.03 13.71
CA GLU A 92 -7.17 -2.32 13.56
C GLU A 92 -8.42 -2.21 12.69
N PRO A 93 -8.86 -3.32 12.04
CA PRO A 93 -10.05 -3.30 11.22
C PRO A 93 -11.28 -2.79 11.96
N ARG A 94 -11.94 -1.83 11.35
CA ARG A 94 -13.18 -1.27 11.89
C ARG A 94 -14.13 -0.82 10.79
N ASP A 95 -15.40 -0.84 11.09
CA ASP A 95 -16.40 -0.22 10.25
C ASP A 95 -16.43 1.29 10.50
N GLY A 96 -16.68 2.03 9.44
CA GLY A 96 -16.77 3.48 9.47
C GLY A 96 -17.79 4.00 8.46
N GLU A 97 -18.06 5.28 8.57
CA GLU A 97 -19.01 5.96 7.74
C GLU A 97 -18.51 7.39 7.48
N MET A 98 -18.50 7.80 6.21
CA MET A 98 -18.22 9.18 5.83
C MET A 98 -19.53 9.85 5.43
N PRO A 99 -19.78 11.10 5.92
CA PRO A 99 -21.02 11.83 5.66
C PRO A 99 -21.01 12.45 4.26
N THR A 100 -20.66 11.67 3.27
CA THR A 100 -20.73 12.04 1.86
C THR A 100 -22.18 11.89 1.36
N ASP A 101 -22.49 12.36 0.16
CA ASP A 101 -23.79 12.18 -0.47
C ASP A 101 -23.60 11.48 -1.83
N PRO A 102 -24.01 10.21 -1.96
CA PRO A 102 -24.54 9.31 -0.92
C PRO A 102 -23.50 8.98 0.17
N VAL A 103 -23.98 8.58 1.34
CA VAL A 103 -23.12 8.20 2.46
C VAL A 103 -22.20 7.04 2.07
N LEU A 104 -20.92 7.17 2.35
CA LEU A 104 -19.91 6.12 2.13
C LEU A 104 -19.73 5.30 3.41
N ARG A 105 -20.12 4.03 3.34
CA ARG A 105 -19.87 3.06 4.40
C ARG A 105 -18.70 2.17 4.01
N MET A 106 -17.82 1.89 4.96
CA MET A 106 -16.62 1.12 4.67
C MET A 106 -16.18 0.28 5.87
N ARG A 107 -15.34 -0.69 5.59
CA ARG A 107 -14.46 -1.32 6.57
C ARG A 107 -13.03 -0.98 6.21
N VAL A 108 -12.27 -0.47 7.19
CA VAL A 108 -10.91 0.03 6.95
C VAL A 108 -9.93 -0.44 8.02
N ALA A 109 -8.66 -0.47 7.65
CA ALA A 109 -7.54 -0.67 8.55
C ALA A 109 -6.31 0.03 7.98
N PHE A 110 -5.34 0.32 8.84
CA PHE A 110 -4.09 0.96 8.43
C PHE A 110 -2.88 0.19 8.95
N CYS A 111 -1.83 0.19 8.15
CA CYS A 111 -0.52 -0.29 8.57
C CYS A 111 0.58 0.65 8.08
N GLU A 112 1.77 0.47 8.65
CA GLU A 112 2.99 1.09 8.16
C GLU A 112 3.65 0.16 7.14
N GLY A 113 3.93 0.68 5.94
CA GLY A 113 4.61 -0.07 4.90
C GLY A 113 6.13 -0.11 5.11
N PRO A 114 6.85 -0.87 4.27
CA PRO A 114 8.27 -1.20 4.46
C PRO A 114 9.24 -0.02 4.38
N VAL A 115 8.81 1.12 3.86
CA VAL A 115 9.64 2.35 3.78
C VAL A 115 9.05 3.51 4.57
N GLY A 116 8.13 3.23 5.49
CA GLY A 116 7.50 4.21 6.38
C GLY A 116 6.25 4.87 5.81
N GLU A 117 5.78 4.42 4.66
CA GLU A 117 4.53 4.88 4.06
C GLU A 117 3.31 4.38 4.85
N THR A 118 2.26 5.19 4.88
CA THR A 118 0.98 4.78 5.44
C THR A 118 0.14 4.08 4.37
N ILE A 119 -0.32 2.87 4.67
CA ILE A 119 -1.16 2.07 3.79
C ILE A 119 -2.52 1.87 4.45
N GLU A 120 -3.57 2.17 3.70
CA GLU A 120 -4.95 1.89 4.06
C GLU A 120 -5.45 0.68 3.27
N PHE A 121 -6.12 -0.23 3.93
CA PHE A 121 -6.91 -1.28 3.30
C PHE A 121 -8.38 -0.88 3.40
N PHE A 122 -9.06 -0.89 2.27
CA PHE A 122 -10.38 -0.28 2.14
C PHE A 122 -11.36 -1.24 1.47
N CYS A 123 -12.47 -1.52 2.14
CA CYS A 123 -13.61 -2.25 1.59
C CYS A 123 -14.85 -1.36 1.68
N GLU A 124 -15.39 -0.97 0.54
CA GLU A 124 -16.66 -0.26 0.48
C GLU A 124 -17.81 -1.21 0.76
N LYS A 125 -18.77 -0.81 1.61
CA LYS A 125 -19.92 -1.60 2.06
C LYS A 125 -21.20 -1.26 1.28
#